data_234f5baed61a022f874d697e78477807
#
_entry.id   234f5baed61a022f874d697e78477807
#
_cell.length_a   1.000
_cell.length_b   1.000
_cell.length_c   1.000
_cell.angle_alpha   90.00
_cell.angle_beta   90.00
_cell.angle_gamma   90.00
#
_symmetry.space_group_name_H-M   'P 1'
#
loop_
_entity.id
_entity.type
_entity.pdbx_description
1 polymer ?
#
loop_
_entity_poly.entity_id
_entity_poly.type
_entity_poly.pdbx_seq_one_letter_code
_entity_poly.pdbx_strand_id
1 'polypeptide(L)'
;MLENDKPGGLLRYNLFWDNTPFCTMLLIDWNNQKKGYEKELLEYWEKDMKSQGYDFILTSTQVDETAQHFYRKLGYKDCGGLIIDIPNYEQPMEMFLIKAI
;
A
#
# COMPACT_ATOMS: atom_id res chain seq x y z
N MET A 1 -6.80 -5.02 10.02
CA MET A 1 -7.04 -3.63 9.62
C MET A 1 -6.43 -2.68 10.64
N LEU A 2 -5.67 -1.73 10.17
CA LEU A 2 -5.13 -0.68 11.01
C LEU A 2 -5.98 0.56 10.84
N GLU A 3 -6.67 0.95 11.90
CA GLU A 3 -7.38 2.21 11.92
C GLU A 3 -6.50 3.25 12.59
N ASN A 4 -6.41 4.40 11.97
CA ASN A 4 -5.74 5.51 12.55
C ASN A 4 -6.75 6.32 13.34
N ASP A 5 -6.44 6.64 14.58
CA ASP A 5 -7.32 7.47 15.43
C ASP A 5 -7.44 8.90 14.90
N LYS A 6 -6.60 9.30 13.99
CA LYS A 6 -6.71 10.60 13.34
C LYS A 6 -7.90 10.60 12.39
N PRO A 7 -8.76 11.61 12.46
CA PRO A 7 -9.85 11.73 11.51
C PRO A 7 -9.34 11.77 10.08
N GLY A 8 -10.00 11.06 9.19
CA GLY A 8 -9.77 11.18 7.76
C GLY A 8 -8.80 10.21 7.14
N GLY A 9 -8.36 9.18 7.87
CA GLY A 9 -7.45 8.20 7.29
C GLY A 9 -7.81 6.76 7.62
N LEU A 10 -7.59 5.87 6.67
CA LEU A 10 -7.79 4.43 6.83
C LEU A 10 -6.75 3.67 6.04
N LEU A 11 -6.09 2.72 6.68
CA LEU A 11 -5.21 1.77 6.02
C LEU A 11 -5.68 0.36 6.36
N ARG A 12 -5.82 -0.47 5.34
CA ARG A 12 -6.11 -1.90 5.50
C ARG A 12 -4.96 -2.71 4.98
N TYR A 13 -4.73 -3.87 5.60
CA TYR A 13 -3.73 -4.79 5.11
C TYR A 13 -4.15 -6.24 5.40
N ASN A 14 -3.58 -7.15 4.64
CA ASN A 14 -3.70 -8.58 4.85
C ASN A 14 -2.29 -9.18 4.90
N LEU A 15 -2.21 -10.46 5.28
CA LEU A 15 -0.93 -11.16 5.24
C LEU A 15 -0.93 -12.08 4.01
N PHE A 16 -0.07 -11.78 3.04
CA PHE A 16 0.20 -12.68 1.92
C PHE A 16 0.90 -13.93 2.47
N TRP A 17 0.45 -15.08 2.02
CA TRP A 17 1.00 -16.38 2.46
C TRP A 17 1.00 -16.50 4.00
N ASP A 18 0.05 -15.85 4.65
CA ASP A 18 -0.11 -15.82 6.10
C ASP A 18 1.04 -15.18 6.87
N ASN A 19 2.03 -14.58 6.18
CA ASN A 19 3.21 -14.06 6.86
C ASN A 19 3.81 -12.77 6.29
N THR A 20 3.23 -12.19 5.24
CA THR A 20 3.81 -11.00 4.61
C THR A 20 2.79 -9.88 4.56
N PRO A 21 2.98 -8.78 5.30
CA PRO A 21 2.02 -7.69 5.28
C PRO A 21 1.87 -7.09 3.88
N PHE A 22 0.64 -6.96 3.44
CA PHE A 22 0.28 -6.41 2.14
C PHE A 22 -0.79 -5.34 2.34
N CYS A 23 -0.46 -4.10 2.03
CA CYS A 23 -1.40 -2.98 2.13
C CYS A 23 -2.42 -3.10 1.00
N THR A 24 -3.67 -3.33 1.36
CA THR A 24 -4.75 -3.49 0.40
C THR A 24 -5.52 -2.20 0.14
N MET A 25 -5.42 -1.23 1.03
CA MET A 25 -6.15 0.03 0.89
C MET A 25 -5.49 1.10 1.73
N LEU A 26 -5.32 2.27 1.13
CA LEU A 26 -4.86 3.47 1.83
C LEU A 26 -5.75 4.62 1.37
N LEU A 27 -6.60 5.11 2.27
CA LEU A 27 -7.55 6.16 2.00
C LEU A 27 -7.34 7.34 2.94
N ILE A 28 -7.41 8.54 2.39
CA ILE A 28 -7.37 9.78 3.15
C ILE A 28 -8.57 10.62 2.75
N ASP A 29 -9.24 11.22 3.72
CA ASP A 29 -10.35 12.13 3.45
C ASP A 29 -9.96 13.21 2.46
N TRP A 30 -10.93 13.60 1.64
CA TRP A 30 -10.72 14.64 0.65
C TRP A 30 -10.08 15.89 1.23
N ASN A 31 -10.52 16.33 2.39
CA ASN A 31 -10.02 17.55 3.03
C ASN A 31 -8.56 17.45 3.50
N ASN A 32 -8.03 16.24 3.59
CA ASN A 32 -6.72 15.98 4.15
C ASN A 32 -5.71 15.44 3.13
N GLN A 33 -6.11 15.23 1.89
CA GLN A 33 -5.28 14.54 0.90
C GLN A 33 -3.97 15.24 0.57
N LYS A 34 -3.91 16.55 0.69
CA LYS A 34 -2.71 17.32 0.34
C LYS A 34 -1.84 17.71 1.54
N LYS A 35 -2.10 17.11 2.70
CA LYS A 35 -1.41 17.49 3.95
C LYS A 35 -0.36 16.48 4.41
N GLY A 36 -0.02 15.50 3.57
CA GLY A 36 0.97 14.48 3.93
C GLY A 36 0.46 13.40 4.86
N TYR A 37 -0.84 13.30 5.07
CA TYR A 37 -1.40 12.29 5.96
C TYR A 37 -1.25 10.88 5.42
N GLU A 38 -1.24 10.70 4.09
CA GLU A 38 -1.00 9.39 3.49
C GLU A 38 0.37 8.86 3.88
N LYS A 39 1.37 9.74 3.82
CA LYS A 39 2.73 9.39 4.22
C LYS A 39 2.78 9.06 5.71
N GLU A 40 2.16 9.89 6.56
CA GLU A 40 2.13 9.64 8.00
C GLU A 40 1.47 8.29 8.33
N LEU A 41 0.33 8.00 7.72
CA LEU A 41 -0.40 6.77 7.97
C LEU A 41 0.40 5.56 7.51
N LEU A 42 1.01 5.65 6.32
CA LEU A 42 1.84 4.58 5.79
C LEU A 42 3.05 4.34 6.68
N GLU A 43 3.73 5.39 7.11
CA GLU A 43 4.90 5.27 7.99
C GLU A 43 4.52 4.71 9.36
N TYR A 44 3.35 5.07 9.89
CA TYR A 44 2.84 4.48 11.11
C TYR A 44 2.66 2.98 10.96
N TRP A 45 2.05 2.55 9.86
CA TRP A 45 1.86 1.14 9.58
C TRP A 45 3.19 0.40 9.42
N GLU A 46 4.16 1.01 8.73
CA GLU A 46 5.48 0.42 8.57
C GLU A 46 6.14 0.17 9.93
N LYS A 47 6.05 1.12 10.84
CA LYS A 47 6.61 0.99 12.18
C LYS A 47 5.89 -0.10 12.98
N ASP A 48 4.57 -0.16 12.85
CA ASP A 48 3.78 -1.18 13.52
C ASP A 48 4.17 -2.58 13.04
N MET A 49 4.30 -2.76 11.73
CA MET A 49 4.72 -4.05 11.18
C MET A 49 6.12 -4.42 11.61
N LYS A 50 7.03 -3.46 11.62
CA LYS A 50 8.38 -3.71 12.10
C LYS A 50 8.38 -4.13 13.57
N SER A 51 7.57 -3.51 14.40
CA SER A 51 7.48 -3.85 15.81
C SER A 51 6.93 -5.26 16.02
N GLN A 52 6.17 -5.78 15.07
CA GLN A 52 5.63 -7.13 15.12
C GLN A 52 6.59 -8.17 14.54
N GLY A 53 7.78 -7.77 14.10
CA GLY A 53 8.80 -8.69 13.64
C GLY A 53 8.87 -8.90 12.13
N TYR A 54 8.12 -8.15 11.35
CA TYR A 54 8.20 -8.27 9.89
C TYR A 54 9.38 -7.49 9.34
N ASP A 55 10.03 -8.02 8.31
CA ASP A 55 11.21 -7.43 7.71
C ASP A 55 10.94 -6.64 6.45
N PHE A 56 9.81 -6.87 5.81
CA PHE A 56 9.41 -6.16 4.61
C PHE A 56 7.89 -6.18 4.46
N ILE A 57 7.40 -5.29 3.64
CA ILE A 57 5.97 -5.12 3.38
C ILE A 57 5.74 -4.94 1.89
N LEU A 58 4.53 -5.20 1.46
CA LEU A 58 4.11 -5.09 0.08
C LEU A 58 2.93 -4.14 -0.06
N THR A 59 2.78 -3.59 -1.25
CA THR A 59 1.57 -2.91 -1.69
C THR A 59 1.41 -3.11 -3.19
N SER A 60 0.29 -2.68 -3.74
CA SER A 60 0.09 -2.74 -5.19
C SER A 60 -0.73 -1.56 -5.68
N THR A 61 -0.61 -1.28 -6.97
CA THR A 61 -1.38 -0.26 -7.67
C THR A 61 -1.45 -0.64 -9.15
N GLN A 62 -2.43 -0.15 -9.87
CA GLN A 62 -2.47 -0.38 -11.31
C GLN A 62 -1.42 0.47 -12.02
N VAL A 63 -0.86 -0.05 -13.10
CA VAL A 63 0.27 0.61 -13.80
C VAL A 63 -0.10 1.97 -14.38
N ASP A 64 -1.38 2.23 -14.60
CA ASP A 64 -1.85 3.52 -15.11
C ASP A 64 -2.18 4.52 -13.99
N GLU A 65 -1.98 4.15 -12.74
CA GLU A 65 -2.25 5.04 -11.61
C GLU A 65 -0.99 5.79 -11.18
N THR A 66 -1.19 7.00 -10.66
CA THR A 66 -0.07 7.83 -10.21
C THR A 66 0.44 7.45 -8.83
N ALA A 67 -0.29 6.64 -8.08
CA ALA A 67 0.10 6.20 -6.74
C ALA A 67 1.46 5.51 -6.73
N GLN A 68 1.85 4.87 -7.83
CA GLN A 68 3.16 4.23 -7.95
C GLN A 68 4.31 5.19 -7.63
N HIS A 69 4.17 6.46 -8.05
CA HIS A 69 5.22 7.45 -7.84
C HIS A 69 5.32 7.84 -6.36
N PHE A 70 4.19 7.92 -5.69
CA PHE A 70 4.13 8.17 -4.25
C PHE A 70 4.87 7.07 -3.48
N TYR A 71 4.60 5.81 -3.80
CA TYR A 71 5.27 4.71 -3.12
C TYR A 71 6.77 4.68 -3.40
N ARG A 72 7.18 4.92 -4.64
CA ARG A 72 8.61 4.94 -4.98
C ARG A 72 9.36 6.03 -4.23
N LYS A 73 8.75 7.19 -4.05
CA LYS A 73 9.35 8.29 -3.27
C LYS A 73 9.57 7.89 -1.81
N LEU A 74 8.79 6.99 -1.29
CA LEU A 74 8.90 6.52 0.09
C LEU A 74 9.80 5.29 0.23
N GLY A 75 10.48 4.89 -0.84
CA GLY A 75 11.44 3.80 -0.81
C GLY A 75 10.91 2.45 -1.25
N TYR A 76 9.69 2.39 -1.76
CA TYR A 76 9.15 1.16 -2.32
C TYR A 76 9.77 0.88 -3.69
N LYS A 77 10.01 -0.39 -3.98
CA LYS A 77 10.60 -0.84 -5.24
C LYS A 77 9.64 -1.76 -5.95
N ASP A 78 9.63 -1.68 -7.29
CA ASP A 78 8.84 -2.58 -8.11
C ASP A 78 9.31 -4.02 -7.89
N CYS A 79 8.37 -4.95 -7.70
CA CYS A 79 8.73 -6.34 -7.46
C CYS A 79 7.91 -7.35 -8.27
N GLY A 80 7.04 -6.89 -9.16
CA GLY A 80 6.31 -7.80 -10.02
C GLY A 80 4.98 -7.21 -10.48
N GLY A 81 4.16 -8.04 -11.11
CA GLY A 81 2.88 -7.61 -11.61
C GLY A 81 1.93 -8.78 -11.82
N LEU A 82 0.64 -8.46 -11.85
CA LEU A 82 -0.43 -9.42 -12.12
C LEU A 82 -1.22 -8.94 -13.32
N ILE A 83 -1.33 -9.78 -14.33
CA ILE A 83 -2.12 -9.51 -15.53
C ILE A 83 -3.38 -10.36 -15.46
N ILE A 84 -4.54 -9.71 -15.52
CA ILE A 84 -5.81 -10.42 -15.58
C ILE A 84 -6.33 -10.30 -17.00
N ASP A 85 -6.26 -11.41 -17.74
CA ASP A 85 -6.69 -11.48 -19.14
C ASP A 85 -7.86 -12.45 -19.24
N ILE A 86 -8.93 -12.13 -18.53
CA ILE A 86 -10.15 -12.94 -18.50
C ILE A 86 -11.27 -12.09 -19.13
N PRO A 87 -12.03 -12.62 -20.07
CA PRO A 87 -13.12 -11.86 -20.67
C PRO A 87 -14.05 -11.27 -19.61
N ASN A 88 -14.36 -9.98 -19.79
CA ASN A 88 -15.18 -9.16 -18.89
C ASN A 88 -14.49 -8.77 -17.58
N TYR A 89 -13.23 -9.15 -17.39
CA TYR A 89 -12.47 -8.81 -16.19
C TYR A 89 -11.11 -8.17 -16.51
N GLU A 90 -10.88 -7.84 -17.80
CA GLU A 90 -9.61 -7.21 -18.18
C GLU A 90 -9.43 -5.88 -17.46
N GLN A 91 -8.21 -5.61 -17.04
CA GLN A 91 -7.86 -4.36 -16.38
C GLN A 91 -6.38 -4.08 -16.63
N PRO A 92 -5.92 -2.85 -16.40
CA PRO A 92 -4.49 -2.57 -16.42
C PRO A 92 -3.75 -3.48 -15.46
N MET A 93 -2.51 -3.83 -15.79
CA MET A 93 -1.70 -4.69 -14.93
C MET A 93 -1.64 -4.11 -13.51
N GLU A 94 -1.82 -4.99 -12.53
CA GLU A 94 -1.59 -4.64 -11.13
C GLU A 94 -0.11 -4.81 -10.84
N MET A 95 0.58 -3.72 -10.52
CA MET A 95 1.99 -3.79 -10.20
C MET A 95 2.18 -3.87 -8.69
N PHE A 96 3.15 -4.68 -8.27
CA PHE A 96 3.48 -4.86 -6.86
C PHE A 96 4.76 -4.13 -6.52
N LEU A 97 4.78 -3.55 -5.31
CA LEU A 97 5.92 -2.84 -4.80
C LEU A 97 6.27 -3.39 -3.42
N ILE A 98 7.54 -3.37 -3.08
CA ILE A 98 8.07 -3.94 -1.84
C ILE A 98 8.99 -2.93 -1.17
N LYS A 99 8.98 -2.94 0.16
CA LYS A 99 9.87 -2.10 0.96
C LYS A 99 10.39 -2.88 2.14
N ALA A 100 11.72 -2.86 2.35
CA ALA A 100 12.34 -3.37 3.56
C ALA A 100 12.07 -2.40 4.71
N ILE A 101 11.77 -2.94 5.86
CA ILE A 101 11.46 -2.11 7.04
C ILE A 101 12.29 -2.50 8.28
#